data_f8265cfc162c7609125c1787ec0bf09d
#
_entry.id   f8265cfc162c7609125c1787ec0bf09d
#
_cell.length_a   1.000
_cell.length_b   1.000
_cell.length_c   1.000
_cell.angle_alpha   90.00
_cell.angle_beta   90.00
_cell.angle_gamma   90.00
#
_symmetry.space_group_name_H-M   'P 1'
#
loop_
_entity.id
_entity.type
_entity.pdbx_description
1 polymer ?
#
loop_
_entity_poly.entity_id
_entity_poly.type
_entity_poly.pdbx_seq_one_letter_code
_entity_poly.pdbx_strand_id
1 'polypeptide(L)'
;MGKYFGTDGFRGEANVKLTVDHAFKVGRYVGWYYGRDHKAKIVIGKDTRRSSYMFEYALVAGLTASGADAYLLHVTTTPSVSFAVRTEDFDCGIMISASHNPFHDNGIKLLNGNGQKIEAEIEARIEAYLDGEIEELPLATMEDIGRTIDFASGRNRYIGYLISIPSRDFKNIKVGLDCANGSSSAIAKSVFEALRAKTYVINNEPDGTNINTGCGSTHIEVLQRYVVENGLDIGFAFDGDADRCIAVDHRGNVIDGDKIMYVCGKYLKEQGKLNKNTVVTTIMSNLGLYKSLEREGIDYEQTLVGDKYVAENMMENNYSIGGEQSGHIIFSRYSATGDGILTALMLMEACVEKKATLCDLAKEMVVYPQLLRNVRVEDKIAARENPQVQKVVQEVSDELGGDGRILVRESGTEPLIRVMVEAGTDEICHEKVAKVVKVMEAEGLIVG
;
A
#
# COMPACT_ATOMS: atom_id res chain seq x y z
N MET A 1 -10.71 0.72 -15.39
CA MET A 1 -10.87 -0.20 -14.24
C MET A 1 -11.81 -1.30 -14.67
N GLY A 2 -11.53 -2.52 -14.28
CA GLY A 2 -12.38 -3.66 -14.51
C GLY A 2 -13.68 -3.61 -13.69
N LYS A 3 -14.56 -4.58 -13.91
CA LYS A 3 -15.83 -4.72 -13.18
C LYS A 3 -15.60 -5.20 -11.74
N TYR A 4 -14.63 -6.09 -11.54
CA TYR A 4 -14.31 -6.71 -10.25
C TYR A 4 -12.95 -6.26 -9.72
N PHE A 5 -11.93 -6.17 -10.59
CA PHE A 5 -10.58 -5.77 -10.22
C PHE A 5 -10.44 -4.24 -10.24
N GLY A 6 -10.09 -3.68 -9.08
CA GLY A 6 -9.70 -2.28 -8.91
C GLY A 6 -8.19 -2.09 -9.04
N THR A 7 -7.67 -0.96 -8.55
CA THR A 7 -6.23 -0.69 -8.51
C THR A 7 -5.45 -1.63 -7.61
N ASP A 8 -6.11 -2.30 -6.65
CA ASP A 8 -5.47 -3.16 -5.65
C ASP A 8 -6.24 -4.49 -5.47
N GLY A 9 -6.47 -5.19 -6.56
CA GLY A 9 -7.14 -6.50 -6.61
C GLY A 9 -8.66 -6.44 -6.59
N PHE A 10 -9.28 -7.59 -6.46
CA PHE A 10 -10.73 -7.75 -6.35
C PHE A 10 -11.14 -7.61 -4.88
N ARG A 11 -11.77 -6.50 -4.50
CA ARG A 11 -12.20 -6.19 -3.13
C ARG A 11 -13.71 -6.09 -3.01
N GLY A 12 -14.22 -6.50 -1.86
CA GLY A 12 -15.62 -6.33 -1.49
C GLY A 12 -15.99 -6.94 -0.16
N GLU A 13 -17.18 -6.62 0.31
CA GLU A 13 -17.76 -7.26 1.49
C GLU A 13 -17.88 -8.77 1.24
N ALA A 14 -17.34 -9.55 2.20
CA ALA A 14 -17.25 -11.01 2.10
C ALA A 14 -18.65 -11.66 2.04
N ASN A 15 -18.87 -12.54 1.08
CA ASN A 15 -20.14 -13.21 0.76
C ASN A 15 -21.27 -12.26 0.30
N VAL A 16 -20.94 -10.98 0.03
CA VAL A 16 -21.88 -10.01 -0.56
C VAL A 16 -21.41 -9.62 -1.96
N LYS A 17 -20.24 -8.97 -2.04
CA LYS A 17 -19.62 -8.58 -3.32
C LYS A 17 -18.53 -9.56 -3.77
N LEU A 18 -17.69 -10.01 -2.85
CA LEU A 18 -16.70 -11.05 -3.05
C LEU A 18 -17.20 -12.33 -2.40
N THR A 19 -17.51 -13.35 -3.22
CA THR A 19 -18.10 -14.62 -2.77
C THR A 19 -17.11 -15.77 -2.87
N VAL A 20 -17.46 -16.89 -2.23
CA VAL A 20 -16.72 -18.16 -2.33
C VAL A 20 -16.64 -18.64 -3.79
N ASP A 21 -17.72 -18.47 -4.58
CA ASP A 21 -17.74 -18.85 -5.99
C ASP A 21 -16.76 -18.02 -6.82
N HIS A 22 -16.67 -16.72 -6.53
CA HIS A 22 -15.65 -15.87 -7.16
C HIS A 22 -14.25 -16.37 -6.86
N ALA A 23 -13.93 -16.64 -5.59
CA ALA A 23 -12.61 -17.14 -5.18
C ALA A 23 -12.30 -18.50 -5.84
N PHE A 24 -13.25 -19.43 -5.87
CA PHE A 24 -13.09 -20.70 -6.55
C PHE A 24 -12.79 -20.52 -8.03
N LYS A 25 -13.58 -19.70 -8.74
CA LYS A 25 -13.36 -19.42 -10.17
C LYS A 25 -12.04 -18.71 -10.45
N VAL A 26 -11.63 -17.75 -9.60
CA VAL A 26 -10.29 -17.13 -9.70
C VAL A 26 -9.21 -18.21 -9.60
N GLY A 27 -9.31 -19.11 -8.62
CA GLY A 27 -8.39 -20.24 -8.48
C GLY A 27 -8.40 -21.15 -9.70
N ARG A 28 -9.59 -21.46 -10.25
CA ARG A 28 -9.75 -22.23 -11.50
C ARG A 28 -8.99 -21.60 -12.66
N TYR A 29 -9.23 -20.30 -12.87
CA TYR A 29 -8.62 -19.59 -14.00
C TYR A 29 -7.10 -19.47 -13.84
N VAL A 30 -6.61 -19.07 -12.69
CA VAL A 30 -5.18 -18.92 -12.40
C VAL A 30 -4.44 -20.27 -12.55
N GLY A 31 -5.01 -21.35 -11.97
CA GLY A 31 -4.42 -22.69 -12.08
C GLY A 31 -4.36 -23.20 -13.52
N TRP A 32 -5.42 -22.99 -14.30
CA TRP A 32 -5.46 -23.35 -15.71
C TRP A 32 -4.50 -22.47 -16.54
N TYR A 33 -4.51 -21.15 -16.32
CA TYR A 33 -3.73 -20.20 -17.12
C TYR A 33 -2.24 -20.47 -17.04
N TYR A 34 -1.70 -20.63 -15.83
CA TYR A 34 -0.29 -20.92 -15.62
C TYR A 34 0.05 -22.41 -15.83
N GLY A 35 -0.92 -23.28 -15.77
CA GLY A 35 -0.74 -24.73 -15.93
C GLY A 35 -0.74 -25.26 -17.37
N ARG A 36 -0.78 -24.38 -18.40
CA ARG A 36 -0.90 -24.81 -19.81
C ARG A 36 0.30 -25.59 -20.34
N ASP A 37 1.48 -25.24 -19.89
CA ASP A 37 2.75 -25.79 -20.44
C ASP A 37 3.51 -26.63 -19.40
N HIS A 38 3.18 -26.52 -18.13
CA HIS A 38 3.80 -27.23 -17.02
C HIS A 38 2.85 -27.30 -15.82
N LYS A 39 3.21 -28.04 -14.78
CA LYS A 39 2.43 -28.07 -13.54
C LYS A 39 2.67 -26.78 -12.75
N ALA A 40 1.71 -25.88 -12.75
CA ALA A 40 1.84 -24.58 -12.10
C ALA A 40 2.00 -24.69 -10.59
N LYS A 41 2.83 -23.79 -10.04
CA LYS A 41 3.04 -23.62 -8.60
C LYS A 41 2.53 -22.26 -8.17
N ILE A 42 1.50 -22.24 -7.34
CA ILE A 42 0.86 -21.01 -6.89
C ILE A 42 1.02 -20.88 -5.37
N VAL A 43 1.61 -19.77 -4.93
CA VAL A 43 1.78 -19.50 -3.49
C VAL A 43 0.66 -18.60 -2.98
N ILE A 44 0.10 -18.92 -1.81
CA ILE A 44 -1.04 -18.22 -1.21
C ILE A 44 -0.67 -17.75 0.18
N GLY A 45 -0.87 -16.44 0.43
CA GLY A 45 -0.85 -15.84 1.76
C GLY A 45 -2.19 -15.21 2.09
N LYS A 46 -2.43 -14.97 3.37
CA LYS A 46 -3.66 -14.31 3.84
C LYS A 46 -3.39 -13.43 5.06
N ASP A 47 -4.27 -12.44 5.25
CA ASP A 47 -4.32 -11.69 6.49
C ASP A 47 -5.12 -12.44 7.58
N THR A 48 -5.38 -11.79 8.69
CA THR A 48 -6.00 -12.37 9.89
C THR A 48 -7.53 -12.39 9.86
N ARG A 49 -8.19 -11.87 8.81
CA ARG A 49 -9.65 -11.82 8.70
C ARG A 49 -10.25 -13.23 8.78
N ARG A 50 -11.38 -13.35 9.46
CA ARG A 50 -12.11 -14.63 9.53
C ARG A 50 -12.45 -15.17 8.16
N SER A 51 -12.89 -14.31 7.24
CA SER A 51 -13.23 -14.68 5.86
C SER A 51 -12.02 -15.10 5.01
N SER A 52 -10.78 -14.74 5.39
CA SER A 52 -9.58 -15.11 4.65
C SER A 52 -9.36 -16.63 4.60
N TYR A 53 -9.73 -17.35 5.67
CA TYR A 53 -9.68 -18.82 5.67
C TYR A 53 -10.66 -19.44 4.69
N MET A 54 -11.89 -18.91 4.64
CA MET A 54 -12.92 -19.37 3.71
C MET A 54 -12.48 -19.18 2.24
N PHE A 55 -11.93 -18.01 1.92
CA PHE A 55 -11.44 -17.72 0.58
C PHE A 55 -10.19 -18.52 0.21
N GLU A 56 -9.28 -18.76 1.17
CA GLU A 56 -8.12 -19.65 0.94
C GLU A 56 -8.57 -21.05 0.51
N TYR A 57 -9.52 -21.66 1.23
CA TYR A 57 -10.03 -22.99 0.87
C TYR A 57 -10.68 -23.01 -0.51
N ALA A 58 -11.43 -21.97 -0.87
CA ALA A 58 -12.07 -21.86 -2.18
C ALA A 58 -11.04 -21.71 -3.32
N LEU A 59 -10.04 -20.85 -3.14
CA LEU A 59 -8.94 -20.69 -4.08
C LEU A 59 -8.14 -21.98 -4.26
N VAL A 60 -7.79 -22.64 -3.16
CA VAL A 60 -7.06 -23.92 -3.17
C VAL A 60 -7.85 -24.97 -3.94
N ALA A 61 -9.16 -25.10 -3.69
CA ALA A 61 -10.02 -26.04 -4.41
C ALA A 61 -10.04 -25.74 -5.92
N GLY A 62 -10.14 -24.47 -6.31
CA GLY A 62 -10.10 -24.04 -7.71
C GLY A 62 -8.75 -24.35 -8.38
N LEU A 63 -7.64 -24.01 -7.73
CA LEU A 63 -6.28 -24.27 -8.22
C LEU A 63 -6.03 -25.77 -8.43
N THR A 64 -6.27 -26.58 -7.41
CA THR A 64 -6.01 -28.02 -7.46
C THR A 64 -6.93 -28.73 -8.45
N ALA A 65 -8.19 -28.31 -8.58
CA ALA A 65 -9.09 -28.81 -9.61
C ALA A 65 -8.66 -28.45 -11.05
N SER A 66 -7.79 -27.45 -11.21
CA SER A 66 -7.19 -27.09 -12.50
C SER A 66 -5.79 -27.69 -12.70
N GLY A 67 -5.30 -28.52 -11.77
CA GLY A 67 -4.01 -29.20 -11.88
C GLY A 67 -2.83 -28.45 -11.26
N ALA A 68 -3.02 -27.22 -10.75
CA ALA A 68 -1.97 -26.43 -10.12
C ALA A 68 -1.69 -26.89 -8.68
N ASP A 69 -0.43 -26.90 -8.27
CA ASP A 69 -0.02 -27.11 -6.88
C ASP A 69 -0.18 -25.79 -6.10
N ALA A 70 -0.89 -25.81 -4.97
CA ALA A 70 -1.15 -24.69 -4.09
C ALA A 70 -0.23 -24.74 -2.85
N TYR A 71 0.60 -23.72 -2.64
CA TYR A 71 1.54 -23.60 -1.53
C TYR A 71 1.06 -22.58 -0.52
N LEU A 72 0.83 -22.99 0.73
CA LEU A 72 0.21 -22.18 1.76
C LEU A 72 1.26 -21.55 2.69
N LEU A 73 1.40 -20.22 2.63
CA LEU A 73 2.18 -19.44 3.60
C LEU A 73 1.43 -19.18 4.90
N HIS A 74 0.11 -19.46 4.90
CA HIS A 74 -0.81 -19.11 6.00
C HIS A 74 -0.88 -17.59 6.24
N VAL A 75 -1.05 -17.18 7.51
CA VAL A 75 -1.08 -15.75 7.85
C VAL A 75 0.31 -15.15 7.62
N THR A 76 0.38 -14.22 6.66
CA THR A 76 1.60 -13.53 6.27
C THR A 76 1.27 -12.20 5.59
N THR A 77 2.29 -11.37 5.35
CA THR A 77 2.14 -10.04 4.74
C THR A 77 2.14 -10.11 3.22
N THR A 78 1.57 -9.11 2.55
CA THR A 78 1.62 -8.98 1.08
C THR A 78 3.08 -9.02 0.56
N PRO A 79 4.04 -8.24 1.12
CA PRO A 79 5.43 -8.33 0.67
C PRO A 79 6.09 -9.70 0.91
N SER A 80 5.64 -10.48 1.91
CA SER A 80 6.10 -11.86 2.10
C SER A 80 5.68 -12.78 0.94
N VAL A 81 4.46 -12.61 0.42
CA VAL A 81 3.99 -13.34 -0.77
C VAL A 81 4.81 -12.92 -1.99
N SER A 82 4.99 -11.62 -2.21
CA SER A 82 5.82 -11.08 -3.29
C SER A 82 7.26 -11.60 -3.24
N PHE A 83 7.84 -11.63 -2.04
CA PHE A 83 9.19 -12.20 -1.83
C PHE A 83 9.24 -13.69 -2.19
N ALA A 84 8.29 -14.49 -1.72
CA ALA A 84 8.25 -15.93 -1.99
C ALA A 84 8.13 -16.20 -3.50
N VAL A 85 7.28 -15.48 -4.22
CA VAL A 85 7.14 -15.63 -5.68
C VAL A 85 8.47 -15.43 -6.38
N ARG A 86 9.17 -14.34 -6.06
CA ARG A 86 10.44 -13.97 -6.73
C ARG A 86 11.61 -14.92 -6.43
N THR A 87 11.61 -15.55 -5.26
CA THR A 87 12.79 -16.27 -4.77
C THR A 87 12.66 -17.78 -4.86
N GLU A 88 11.48 -18.32 -5.12
CA GLU A 88 11.18 -19.77 -5.05
C GLU A 88 10.54 -20.32 -6.34
N ASP A 89 10.69 -19.63 -7.47
CA ASP A 89 10.18 -20.04 -8.78
C ASP A 89 8.68 -20.40 -8.79
N PHE A 90 7.84 -19.57 -8.16
CA PHE A 90 6.39 -19.66 -8.29
C PHE A 90 5.91 -18.90 -9.53
N ASP A 91 4.89 -19.44 -10.20
CA ASP A 91 4.29 -18.84 -11.38
C ASP A 91 3.42 -17.63 -11.02
N CYS A 92 2.75 -17.70 -9.87
CA CYS A 92 1.86 -16.65 -9.38
C CYS A 92 1.78 -16.68 -7.85
N GLY A 93 1.59 -15.50 -7.26
CA GLY A 93 1.25 -15.33 -5.86
C GLY A 93 -0.17 -14.82 -5.68
N ILE A 94 -0.83 -15.29 -4.65
CA ILE A 94 -2.16 -14.82 -4.26
C ILE A 94 -2.11 -14.31 -2.83
N MET A 95 -2.50 -13.05 -2.61
CA MET A 95 -2.70 -12.51 -1.27
C MET A 95 -4.18 -12.26 -1.01
N ILE A 96 -4.70 -12.85 0.08
CA ILE A 96 -6.07 -12.69 0.52
C ILE A 96 -6.11 -11.62 1.60
N SER A 97 -6.46 -10.40 1.22
CA SER A 97 -6.56 -9.24 2.10
C SER A 97 -7.31 -8.08 1.45
N ALA A 98 -7.97 -7.27 2.26
CA ALA A 98 -8.47 -5.95 1.88
C ALA A 98 -7.66 -4.81 2.55
N SER A 99 -6.38 -5.04 2.87
CA SER A 99 -5.46 -4.05 3.43
C SER A 99 -6.05 -3.35 4.67
N HIS A 100 -6.26 -2.04 4.63
CA HIS A 100 -6.74 -1.21 5.74
C HIS A 100 -8.27 -1.20 5.93
N ASN A 101 -9.03 -1.89 5.07
CA ASN A 101 -10.49 -1.96 5.21
C ASN A 101 -10.92 -2.68 6.50
N PRO A 102 -12.16 -2.46 7.00
CA PRO A 102 -12.70 -3.19 8.14
C PRO A 102 -12.79 -4.71 7.87
N PHE A 103 -12.96 -5.50 8.94
CA PHE A 103 -12.85 -6.96 8.89
C PHE A 103 -13.87 -7.67 7.99
N HIS A 104 -15.04 -7.06 7.76
CA HIS A 104 -16.11 -7.63 6.94
C HIS A 104 -15.82 -7.54 5.43
N ASP A 105 -14.92 -6.66 5.02
CA ASP A 105 -14.37 -6.65 3.66
C ASP A 105 -13.24 -7.67 3.54
N ASN A 106 -13.02 -8.16 2.32
CA ASN A 106 -11.85 -8.93 1.96
C ASN A 106 -11.44 -8.66 0.50
N GLY A 107 -10.33 -9.23 0.07
CA GLY A 107 -9.82 -9.04 -1.28
C GLY A 107 -8.96 -10.20 -1.73
N ILE A 108 -8.79 -10.29 -3.05
CA ILE A 108 -7.87 -11.22 -3.70
C ILE A 108 -6.93 -10.37 -4.57
N LYS A 109 -5.65 -10.32 -4.20
CA LYS A 109 -4.58 -9.67 -4.96
C LYS A 109 -3.79 -10.76 -5.67
N LEU A 110 -3.51 -10.56 -6.95
CA LEU A 110 -2.74 -11.49 -7.77
C LEU A 110 -1.37 -10.87 -8.09
N LEU A 111 -0.32 -11.67 -7.93
CA LEU A 111 1.07 -11.27 -8.19
C LEU A 111 1.66 -12.20 -9.27
N ASN A 112 2.29 -11.63 -10.28
CA ASN A 112 2.98 -12.38 -11.32
C ASN A 112 4.30 -13.00 -10.80
N GLY A 113 4.98 -13.80 -11.61
CA GLY A 113 6.24 -14.48 -11.25
C GLY A 113 7.37 -13.56 -10.78
N ASN A 114 7.27 -12.25 -11.04
CA ASN A 114 8.20 -11.24 -10.56
C ASN A 114 7.80 -10.63 -9.21
N GLY A 115 6.71 -11.12 -8.58
CA GLY A 115 6.20 -10.60 -7.32
C GLY A 115 5.53 -9.23 -7.44
N GLN A 116 5.21 -8.80 -8.65
CA GLN A 116 4.49 -7.57 -8.98
C GLN A 116 3.01 -7.86 -9.22
N LYS A 117 2.17 -6.84 -9.23
CA LYS A 117 0.77 -7.01 -9.62
C LYS A 117 0.66 -7.67 -10.98
N ILE A 118 -0.32 -8.55 -11.10
CA ILE A 118 -0.59 -9.25 -12.36
C ILE A 118 -0.98 -8.28 -13.46
N GLU A 119 -0.74 -8.64 -14.69
CA GLU A 119 -1.03 -7.84 -15.88
C GLU A 119 -2.54 -7.62 -16.05
N ALA A 120 -2.94 -6.40 -16.41
CA ALA A 120 -4.35 -6.01 -16.58
C ALA A 120 -5.10 -6.88 -17.61
N GLU A 121 -4.40 -7.42 -18.59
CA GLU A 121 -5.00 -8.35 -19.59
C GLU A 121 -5.44 -9.65 -18.92
N ILE A 122 -4.67 -10.16 -17.96
CA ILE A 122 -5.02 -11.38 -17.22
C ILE A 122 -6.20 -11.11 -16.28
N GLU A 123 -6.20 -9.95 -15.59
CA GLU A 123 -7.34 -9.52 -14.78
C GLU A 123 -8.63 -9.47 -15.62
N ALA A 124 -8.59 -8.84 -16.79
CA ALA A 124 -9.75 -8.77 -17.69
C ALA A 124 -10.24 -10.15 -18.15
N ARG A 125 -9.35 -11.10 -18.39
CA ARG A 125 -9.72 -12.46 -18.74
C ARG A 125 -10.33 -13.22 -17.55
N ILE A 126 -9.84 -12.99 -16.33
CA ILE A 126 -10.47 -13.53 -15.12
C ILE A 126 -11.89 -12.99 -14.98
N GLU A 127 -12.09 -11.68 -15.19
CA GLU A 127 -13.43 -11.06 -15.16
C GLU A 127 -14.38 -11.68 -16.19
N ALA A 128 -13.94 -11.87 -17.41
CA ALA A 128 -14.71 -12.54 -18.46
C ALA A 128 -15.10 -13.99 -18.07
N TYR A 129 -14.20 -14.72 -17.39
CA TYR A 129 -14.51 -16.06 -16.88
C TYR A 129 -15.51 -16.02 -15.71
N LEU A 130 -15.39 -15.03 -14.81
CA LEU A 130 -16.35 -14.83 -13.72
C LEU A 130 -17.75 -14.56 -14.24
N ASP A 131 -17.88 -13.78 -15.31
CA ASP A 131 -19.15 -13.43 -15.96
C ASP A 131 -19.70 -14.51 -16.89
N GLY A 132 -18.97 -15.62 -17.11
CA GLY A 132 -19.38 -16.72 -17.97
C GLY A 132 -19.25 -16.42 -19.47
N GLU A 133 -18.43 -15.44 -19.84
CA GLU A 133 -18.12 -15.09 -21.23
C GLU A 133 -17.06 -16.03 -21.85
N ILE A 134 -16.35 -16.76 -21.01
CA ILE A 134 -15.38 -17.80 -21.40
C ILE A 134 -15.99 -19.16 -21.08
N GLU A 135 -15.79 -20.14 -21.99
CA GLU A 135 -16.23 -21.53 -21.79
C GLU A 135 -15.65 -22.12 -20.50
N GLU A 136 -16.35 -23.10 -19.92
CA GLU A 136 -15.91 -23.81 -18.71
C GLU A 136 -14.56 -24.48 -18.94
N LEU A 137 -13.61 -24.20 -18.03
CA LEU A 137 -12.26 -24.71 -18.12
C LEU A 137 -12.19 -26.21 -17.79
N PRO A 138 -11.28 -26.98 -18.40
CA PRO A 138 -11.17 -28.41 -18.12
C PRO A 138 -10.78 -28.66 -16.67
N LEU A 139 -11.27 -29.77 -16.11
CA LEU A 139 -10.89 -30.28 -14.81
C LEU A 139 -9.70 -31.23 -14.94
N ALA A 140 -8.73 -31.12 -14.07
CA ALA A 140 -7.69 -32.12 -13.91
C ALA A 140 -8.25 -33.40 -13.33
N THR A 141 -7.73 -34.56 -13.74
CA THR A 141 -8.16 -35.86 -13.28
C THR A 141 -6.98 -36.71 -12.85
N MET A 142 -7.21 -37.69 -12.01
CA MET A 142 -6.22 -38.67 -11.56
C MET A 142 -4.94 -38.00 -10.99
N GLU A 143 -3.77 -38.34 -11.51
CA GLU A 143 -2.46 -37.81 -11.11
C GLU A 143 -2.21 -36.33 -11.49
N ASP A 144 -3.03 -35.78 -12.38
CA ASP A 144 -2.94 -34.39 -12.79
C ASP A 144 -3.61 -33.43 -11.80
N ILE A 145 -4.45 -33.94 -10.89
CA ILE A 145 -5.03 -33.12 -9.81
C ILE A 145 -3.88 -32.48 -9.01
N GLY A 146 -3.98 -31.17 -8.75
CA GLY A 146 -2.98 -30.43 -8.00
C GLY A 146 -2.94 -30.81 -6.51
N ARG A 147 -1.84 -30.50 -5.85
CA ARG A 147 -1.62 -30.77 -4.42
C ARG A 147 -1.70 -29.51 -3.60
N THR A 148 -2.06 -29.68 -2.33
CA THR A 148 -1.93 -28.61 -1.32
C THR A 148 -0.66 -28.89 -0.51
N ILE A 149 0.22 -27.90 -0.40
CA ILE A 149 1.52 -28.00 0.27
C ILE A 149 1.61 -26.94 1.37
N ASP A 150 1.89 -27.35 2.60
CA ASP A 150 2.25 -26.43 3.68
C ASP A 150 3.60 -25.79 3.37
N PHE A 151 3.65 -24.47 3.25
CA PHE A 151 4.86 -23.71 2.93
C PHE A 151 5.18 -22.60 3.95
N ALA A 152 4.83 -22.81 5.21
CA ALA A 152 5.16 -21.88 6.31
C ALA A 152 6.67 -21.53 6.36
N SER A 153 7.55 -22.41 5.85
CA SER A 153 8.98 -22.13 5.72
C SER A 153 9.30 -20.94 4.82
N GLY A 154 8.48 -20.65 3.82
CA GLY A 154 8.63 -19.47 2.94
C GLY A 154 8.51 -18.15 3.71
N ARG A 155 7.56 -18.07 4.64
CA ARG A 155 7.44 -16.92 5.56
C ARG A 155 8.70 -16.76 6.44
N ASN A 156 9.26 -17.86 6.94
CA ASN A 156 10.47 -17.79 7.75
C ASN A 156 11.70 -17.33 6.95
N ARG A 157 11.77 -17.66 5.65
CA ARG A 157 12.80 -17.13 4.75
C ARG A 157 12.66 -15.63 4.55
N TYR A 158 11.44 -15.12 4.39
CA TYR A 158 11.20 -13.68 4.33
C TYR A 158 11.63 -12.97 5.61
N ILE A 159 11.33 -13.53 6.80
CA ILE A 159 11.82 -13.01 8.08
C ILE A 159 13.36 -12.95 8.08
N GLY A 160 14.03 -14.04 7.70
CA GLY A 160 15.49 -14.10 7.60
C GLY A 160 16.05 -13.07 6.60
N TYR A 161 15.37 -12.88 5.48
CA TYR A 161 15.71 -11.86 4.49
C TYR A 161 15.64 -10.44 5.08
N LEU A 162 14.54 -10.07 5.74
CA LEU A 162 14.40 -8.77 6.39
C LEU A 162 15.50 -8.51 7.41
N ILE A 163 15.83 -9.50 8.23
CA ILE A 163 16.91 -9.41 9.23
C ILE A 163 18.29 -9.18 8.57
N SER A 164 18.48 -9.65 7.35
CA SER A 164 19.76 -9.52 6.62
C SER A 164 19.96 -8.16 5.94
N ILE A 165 18.92 -7.32 5.85
CA ILE A 165 18.97 -6.04 5.11
C ILE A 165 19.74 -4.95 5.86
N PRO A 166 19.46 -4.66 7.15
CA PRO A 166 20.18 -3.62 7.87
C PRO A 166 21.64 -3.95 8.07
N SER A 167 22.51 -2.97 7.87
CA SER A 167 23.96 -3.11 8.08
C SER A 167 24.36 -3.06 9.56
N ARG A 168 23.47 -2.62 10.43
CA ARG A 168 23.65 -2.44 11.88
C ARG A 168 22.51 -3.06 12.67
N ASP A 169 22.82 -3.45 13.91
CA ASP A 169 21.79 -3.80 14.89
C ASP A 169 21.14 -2.52 15.52
N PHE A 170 19.98 -2.74 16.13
CA PHE A 170 19.19 -1.67 16.76
C PHE A 170 19.25 -1.73 18.31
N LYS A 171 20.38 -2.20 18.82
CA LYS A 171 20.61 -2.36 20.26
C LYS A 171 20.32 -1.06 21.02
N ASN A 172 19.58 -1.19 22.12
CA ASN A 172 19.15 -0.13 23.03
C ASN A 172 18.06 0.81 22.49
N ILE A 173 17.59 0.66 21.25
CA ILE A 173 16.48 1.45 20.75
C ILE A 173 15.16 0.78 21.19
N LYS A 174 14.29 1.58 21.81
CA LYS A 174 12.94 1.19 22.22
C LYS A 174 11.97 1.45 21.07
N VAL A 175 11.42 0.39 20.49
CA VAL A 175 10.55 0.46 19.31
C VAL A 175 9.13 0.05 19.67
N GLY A 176 8.16 0.92 19.41
CA GLY A 176 6.73 0.59 19.46
C GLY A 176 6.26 0.00 18.12
N LEU A 177 5.53 -1.09 18.14
CA LEU A 177 4.96 -1.73 16.94
C LEU A 177 3.46 -1.86 17.12
N ASP A 178 2.68 -1.20 16.27
CA ASP A 178 1.23 -1.43 16.14
C ASP A 178 0.98 -2.34 14.93
N CYS A 179 0.60 -3.58 15.22
CA CYS A 179 0.40 -4.60 14.21
C CYS A 179 -1.01 -4.62 13.60
N ALA A 180 -1.87 -3.65 13.93
CA ALA A 180 -3.25 -3.54 13.40
C ALA A 180 -4.10 -4.81 13.61
N ASN A 181 -3.74 -5.72 14.53
CA ASN A 181 -4.26 -7.10 14.61
C ASN A 181 -4.24 -7.81 13.24
N GLY A 182 -3.33 -7.40 12.36
CA GLY A 182 -3.16 -7.89 11.00
C GLY A 182 -2.02 -8.88 10.86
N SER A 183 -1.58 -9.08 9.62
CA SER A 183 -0.57 -10.08 9.25
C SER A 183 0.82 -9.80 9.80
N SER A 184 1.17 -8.53 10.08
CA SER A 184 2.43 -8.16 10.75
C SER A 184 2.59 -8.74 12.15
N SER A 185 1.48 -9.11 12.83
CA SER A 185 1.49 -9.76 14.15
C SER A 185 2.35 -11.03 14.19
N ALA A 186 2.42 -11.76 13.07
CA ALA A 186 3.19 -12.99 12.96
C ALA A 186 4.69 -12.77 12.65
N ILE A 187 5.10 -11.55 12.28
CA ILE A 187 6.42 -11.29 11.67
C ILE A 187 7.18 -10.17 12.39
N ALA A 188 6.56 -9.00 12.60
CA ALA A 188 7.26 -7.78 12.96
C ALA A 188 8.11 -7.91 14.23
N LYS A 189 7.52 -8.42 15.31
CA LYS A 189 8.22 -8.57 16.59
C LYS A 189 9.52 -9.36 16.44
N SER A 190 9.47 -10.52 15.78
CA SER A 190 10.63 -11.40 15.63
C SER A 190 11.76 -10.78 14.81
N VAL A 191 11.44 -9.96 13.79
CA VAL A 191 12.42 -9.24 12.99
C VAL A 191 13.16 -8.20 13.84
N PHE A 192 12.43 -7.35 14.57
CA PHE A 192 13.05 -6.30 15.39
C PHE A 192 13.83 -6.85 16.58
N GLU A 193 13.36 -7.93 17.23
CA GLU A 193 14.07 -8.59 18.32
C GLU A 193 15.36 -9.27 17.85
N ALA A 194 15.34 -9.89 16.66
CA ALA A 194 16.54 -10.48 16.06
C ALA A 194 17.60 -9.41 15.77
N LEU A 195 17.17 -8.20 15.42
CA LEU A 195 18.04 -7.02 15.25
C LEU A 195 18.34 -6.30 16.57
N ARG A 196 18.02 -6.90 17.72
CA ARG A 196 18.34 -6.46 19.09
C ARG A 196 17.62 -5.19 19.55
N ALA A 197 16.54 -4.76 18.88
CA ALA A 197 15.69 -3.70 19.38
C ALA A 197 14.92 -4.14 20.64
N LYS A 198 14.60 -3.18 21.51
CA LYS A 198 13.65 -3.41 22.61
C LYS A 198 12.24 -3.15 22.09
N THR A 199 11.52 -4.22 21.74
CA THR A 199 10.20 -4.14 21.11
C THR A 199 9.06 -4.08 22.12
N TYR A 200 8.15 -3.16 21.87
CA TYR A 200 6.88 -2.98 22.60
C TYR A 200 5.76 -3.07 21.59
N VAL A 201 4.96 -4.15 21.66
CA VAL A 201 3.98 -4.47 20.62
C VAL A 201 2.58 -4.28 21.14
N ILE A 202 1.74 -3.62 20.36
CA ILE A 202 0.30 -3.47 20.59
C ILE A 202 -0.49 -3.98 19.40
N ASN A 203 -1.77 -4.28 19.60
CA ASN A 203 -2.68 -4.74 18.56
C ASN A 203 -2.12 -5.93 17.75
N ASN A 204 -1.65 -6.97 18.45
CA ASN A 204 -1.02 -8.16 17.89
C ASN A 204 -1.72 -9.48 18.32
N GLU A 205 -2.98 -9.39 18.74
CA GLU A 205 -3.81 -10.52 19.13
C GLU A 205 -5.05 -10.62 18.22
N PRO A 206 -4.86 -11.07 16.95
CA PRO A 206 -5.95 -11.13 15.98
C PRO A 206 -6.99 -12.19 16.37
N ASP A 207 -8.28 -11.82 16.37
CA ASP A 207 -9.41 -12.70 16.59
C ASP A 207 -10.25 -13.00 15.33
N GLY A 208 -9.85 -12.43 14.20
CA GLY A 208 -10.52 -12.54 12.90
C GLY A 208 -11.54 -11.44 12.61
N THR A 209 -11.85 -10.60 13.61
CA THR A 209 -12.83 -9.50 13.49
C THR A 209 -12.31 -8.14 13.93
N ASN A 210 -11.15 -8.10 14.57
CA ASN A 210 -10.55 -6.89 15.13
C ASN A 210 -9.45 -6.24 14.27
N ILE A 211 -9.16 -6.75 13.07
CA ILE A 211 -8.16 -6.18 12.15
C ILE A 211 -8.53 -4.73 11.81
N ASN A 212 -7.55 -3.80 11.91
CA ASN A 212 -7.69 -2.36 11.65
C ASN A 212 -8.73 -1.64 12.55
N THR A 213 -9.31 -2.30 13.53
CA THR A 213 -10.37 -1.69 14.35
C THR A 213 -9.76 -0.79 15.43
N GLY A 214 -9.76 0.53 15.17
CA GLY A 214 -9.19 1.52 16.08
C GLY A 214 -7.69 1.33 16.31
N CYS A 215 -6.94 0.84 15.33
CA CYS A 215 -5.51 0.54 15.41
C CYS A 215 -4.84 0.59 14.04
N GLY A 216 -3.52 0.48 14.02
CA GLY A 216 -2.70 0.45 12.83
C GLY A 216 -2.52 1.81 12.14
N SER A 217 -2.07 1.79 10.89
CA SER A 217 -1.66 2.99 10.14
C SER A 217 -2.78 4.00 9.89
N THR A 218 -4.06 3.59 9.96
CA THR A 218 -5.22 4.48 9.79
C THR A 218 -5.74 5.07 11.10
N HIS A 219 -5.21 4.62 12.26
CA HIS A 219 -5.55 5.10 13.60
C HIS A 219 -4.27 5.38 14.39
N ILE A 220 -3.41 6.19 13.81
CA ILE A 220 -2.05 6.46 14.28
C ILE A 220 -2.01 7.11 15.67
N GLU A 221 -3.10 7.76 16.09
CA GLU A 221 -3.23 8.40 17.40
C GLU A 221 -3.08 7.42 18.58
N VAL A 222 -3.34 6.14 18.36
CA VAL A 222 -3.12 5.07 19.35
C VAL A 222 -1.63 4.88 19.57
N LEU A 223 -0.86 4.75 18.51
CA LEU A 223 0.60 4.60 18.59
C LEU A 223 1.27 5.88 19.08
N GLN A 224 0.78 7.07 18.70
CA GLN A 224 1.32 8.36 19.19
C GLN A 224 1.29 8.41 20.74
N ARG A 225 0.14 8.13 21.32
CA ARG A 225 -0.01 8.07 22.79
C ARG A 225 0.90 7.02 23.40
N TYR A 226 0.92 5.82 22.82
CA TYR A 226 1.71 4.71 23.32
C TYR A 226 3.21 5.00 23.34
N VAL A 227 3.74 5.62 22.28
CA VAL A 227 5.16 6.04 22.18
C VAL A 227 5.52 7.03 23.30
N VAL A 228 4.69 8.08 23.48
CA VAL A 228 4.96 9.15 24.46
C VAL A 228 4.82 8.62 25.88
N GLU A 229 3.74 7.90 26.21
CA GLU A 229 3.47 7.41 27.55
C GLU A 229 4.50 6.39 28.05
N ASN A 230 5.08 5.59 27.12
CA ASN A 230 6.08 4.56 27.46
C ASN A 230 7.52 5.04 27.25
N GLY A 231 7.73 6.28 26.85
CA GLY A 231 9.06 6.84 26.60
C GLY A 231 9.85 6.02 25.57
N LEU A 232 9.19 5.67 24.43
CA LEU A 232 9.80 4.95 23.34
C LEU A 232 10.58 5.90 22.43
N ASP A 233 11.60 5.39 21.75
CA ASP A 233 12.43 6.19 20.85
C ASP A 233 11.76 6.41 19.49
N ILE A 234 10.95 5.44 19.06
CA ILE A 234 10.27 5.42 17.75
C ILE A 234 9.10 4.44 17.79
N GLY A 235 8.07 4.70 16.99
CA GLY A 235 6.94 3.78 16.77
C GLY A 235 6.67 3.55 15.30
N PHE A 236 6.15 2.37 14.95
CA PHE A 236 5.71 2.00 13.60
C PHE A 236 4.32 1.36 13.66
N ALA A 237 3.40 1.87 12.85
CA ALA A 237 2.08 1.29 12.65
C ALA A 237 1.95 0.75 11.23
N PHE A 238 1.47 -0.49 11.14
CA PHE A 238 1.22 -1.18 9.88
C PHE A 238 -0.28 -1.17 9.57
N ASP A 239 -0.65 -1.50 8.35
CA ASP A 239 -2.02 -1.85 7.98
C ASP A 239 -2.23 -3.38 8.00
N GLY A 240 -3.42 -3.84 7.64
CA GLY A 240 -3.82 -5.23 7.83
C GLY A 240 -2.95 -6.27 7.12
N ASP A 241 -2.37 -5.97 5.96
CA ASP A 241 -1.46 -6.84 5.22
C ASP A 241 -0.01 -6.32 5.18
N ALA A 242 0.25 -5.26 5.94
CA ALA A 242 1.56 -4.68 6.21
C ALA A 242 2.36 -4.29 4.95
N ASP A 243 1.68 -3.88 3.90
CA ASP A 243 2.30 -3.25 2.75
C ASP A 243 2.53 -1.74 2.97
N ARG A 244 1.99 -1.18 4.08
CA ARG A 244 2.13 0.21 4.53
C ARG A 244 2.78 0.32 5.91
N CYS A 245 3.47 1.44 6.11
CA CYS A 245 4.05 1.85 7.38
C CYS A 245 3.88 3.36 7.60
N ILE A 246 3.35 3.73 8.75
CA ILE A 246 3.39 5.11 9.26
C ILE A 246 4.23 5.09 10.53
N ALA A 247 5.16 6.03 10.66
CA ALA A 247 6.02 6.10 11.83
C ALA A 247 5.61 7.24 12.79
N VAL A 248 6.07 7.12 14.04
CA VAL A 248 5.90 8.13 15.09
C VAL A 248 7.24 8.36 15.76
N ASP A 249 7.67 9.62 15.90
CA ASP A 249 8.88 9.95 16.61
C ASP A 249 8.68 9.93 18.15
N HIS A 250 9.77 10.06 18.91
CA HIS A 250 9.75 10.04 20.38
C HIS A 250 8.92 11.16 21.02
N ARG A 251 8.51 12.18 20.27
CA ARG A 251 7.65 13.28 20.72
C ARG A 251 6.19 13.07 20.39
N GLY A 252 5.87 11.97 19.70
CA GLY A 252 4.52 11.68 19.24
C GLY A 252 4.15 12.34 17.90
N ASN A 253 5.11 12.93 17.16
CA ASN A 253 4.83 13.47 15.84
C ASN A 253 4.69 12.35 14.81
N VAL A 254 3.71 12.48 13.92
CA VAL A 254 3.50 11.56 12.81
C VAL A 254 4.54 11.81 11.72
N ILE A 255 5.13 10.72 11.26
CA ILE A 255 6.03 10.66 10.10
C ILE A 255 5.32 9.79 9.07
N ASP A 256 4.55 10.44 8.19
CA ASP A 256 3.78 9.82 7.12
C ASP A 256 4.67 9.39 5.95
N GLY A 257 4.06 8.82 4.90
CA GLY A 257 4.80 8.34 3.73
C GLY A 257 5.64 9.41 3.04
N ASP A 258 5.18 10.65 3.03
CA ASP A 258 5.93 11.76 2.43
C ASP A 258 7.21 12.07 3.22
N LYS A 259 7.11 12.15 4.56
CA LYS A 259 8.29 12.32 5.43
C LYS A 259 9.21 11.11 5.38
N ILE A 260 8.65 9.90 5.27
CA ILE A 260 9.44 8.68 5.09
C ILE A 260 10.23 8.72 3.78
N MET A 261 9.59 9.10 2.67
CA MET A 261 10.27 9.27 1.38
C MET A 261 11.35 10.33 1.43
N TYR A 262 11.10 11.46 2.11
CA TYR A 262 12.10 12.49 2.31
C TYR A 262 13.33 11.98 3.09
N VAL A 263 13.12 11.38 4.25
CA VAL A 263 14.20 10.85 5.12
C VAL A 263 15.00 9.77 4.41
N CYS A 264 14.30 8.77 3.82
CA CYS A 264 14.96 7.65 3.15
C CYS A 264 15.59 8.07 1.81
N GLY A 265 14.96 8.97 1.05
CA GLY A 265 15.52 9.52 -0.18
C GLY A 265 16.84 10.27 0.05
N LYS A 266 16.87 11.15 1.07
CA LYS A 266 18.08 11.86 1.51
C LYS A 266 19.15 10.87 1.96
N TYR A 267 18.79 9.88 2.78
CA TYR A 267 19.72 8.85 3.24
C TYR A 267 20.29 8.03 2.07
N LEU A 268 19.47 7.57 1.13
CA LEU A 268 19.94 6.84 -0.05
C LEU A 268 20.85 7.68 -0.95
N LYS A 269 20.55 8.99 -1.12
CA LYS A 269 21.42 9.91 -1.86
C LYS A 269 22.81 10.00 -1.23
N GLU A 270 22.90 10.20 0.06
CA GLU A 270 24.17 10.29 0.79
C GLU A 270 24.97 8.97 0.74
N GLN A 271 24.28 7.84 0.61
CA GLN A 271 24.91 6.54 0.42
C GLN A 271 25.30 6.24 -1.05
N GLY A 272 25.01 7.16 -1.98
CA GLY A 272 25.19 6.92 -3.42
C GLY A 272 24.29 5.82 -3.99
N LYS A 273 23.15 5.55 -3.34
CA LYS A 273 22.19 4.48 -3.69
C LYS A 273 20.87 5.00 -4.26
N LEU A 274 20.71 6.31 -4.43
CA LEU A 274 19.53 6.91 -5.04
C LEU A 274 19.73 6.99 -6.56
N ASN A 275 19.23 6.00 -7.28
CA ASN A 275 19.38 5.92 -8.73
C ASN A 275 18.77 7.15 -9.41
N LYS A 276 19.50 7.72 -10.38
CA LYS A 276 19.13 8.94 -11.11
C LYS A 276 18.79 10.12 -10.17
N ASN A 277 19.21 10.06 -8.90
CA ASN A 277 18.94 11.08 -7.88
C ASN A 277 17.45 11.43 -7.74
N THR A 278 16.53 10.46 -7.95
CA THR A 278 15.09 10.69 -8.08
C THR A 278 14.28 9.87 -7.09
N VAL A 279 13.24 10.50 -6.52
CA VAL A 279 12.19 9.87 -5.71
C VAL A 279 10.88 9.86 -6.51
N VAL A 280 10.20 8.72 -6.59
CA VAL A 280 8.88 8.62 -7.25
C VAL A 280 7.77 8.79 -6.23
N THR A 281 6.82 9.67 -6.53
CA THR A 281 5.70 10.00 -5.65
C THR A 281 4.40 10.14 -6.45
N THR A 282 3.30 10.51 -5.83
CA THR A 282 2.03 10.74 -6.52
C THR A 282 1.65 12.22 -6.48
N ILE A 283 0.75 12.63 -7.36
CA ILE A 283 0.18 13.98 -7.37
C ILE A 283 -0.48 14.38 -6.02
N MET A 284 -0.70 13.45 -5.10
CA MET A 284 -1.29 13.70 -3.77
C MET A 284 -0.25 13.91 -2.68
N SER A 285 1.04 13.68 -2.93
CA SER A 285 2.08 14.00 -1.95
C SER A 285 2.09 15.48 -1.62
N ASN A 286 2.38 15.81 -0.37
CA ASN A 286 2.34 17.19 0.13
C ASN A 286 3.36 18.09 -0.58
N LEU A 287 2.99 19.34 -0.85
CA LEU A 287 3.89 20.35 -1.45
C LEU A 287 5.22 20.49 -0.68
N GLY A 288 5.17 20.27 0.64
CA GLY A 288 6.34 20.28 1.51
C GLY A 288 7.36 19.20 1.15
N LEU A 289 6.93 18.03 0.65
CA LEU A 289 7.85 17.00 0.14
C LEU A 289 8.63 17.53 -1.08
N TYR A 290 7.93 18.06 -2.07
CA TYR A 290 8.57 18.55 -3.30
C TYR A 290 9.60 19.64 -3.01
N LYS A 291 9.21 20.66 -2.23
CA LYS A 291 10.12 21.75 -1.83
C LYS A 291 11.31 21.25 -1.01
N SER A 292 11.10 20.22 -0.21
CA SER A 292 12.19 19.65 0.59
C SER A 292 13.15 18.82 -0.27
N LEU A 293 12.65 18.06 -1.23
CA LEU A 293 13.49 17.34 -2.19
C LEU A 293 14.30 18.30 -3.06
N GLU A 294 13.67 19.37 -3.59
CA GLU A 294 14.34 20.43 -4.35
C GLU A 294 15.48 21.09 -3.57
N ARG A 295 15.24 21.43 -2.30
CA ARG A 295 16.27 22.01 -1.42
C ARG A 295 17.46 21.08 -1.21
N GLU A 296 17.21 19.78 -1.13
CA GLU A 296 18.25 18.74 -1.06
C GLU A 296 18.90 18.43 -2.41
N GLY A 297 18.43 19.05 -3.50
CA GLY A 297 18.85 18.75 -4.87
C GLY A 297 18.54 17.31 -5.26
N ILE A 298 17.38 16.81 -4.84
CA ILE A 298 16.80 15.51 -5.22
C ILE A 298 15.67 15.75 -6.20
N ASP A 299 15.71 15.10 -7.34
CA ASP A 299 14.66 15.15 -8.33
C ASP A 299 13.48 14.28 -7.91
N TYR A 300 12.28 14.54 -8.46
CA TYR A 300 11.10 13.74 -8.21
C TYR A 300 10.24 13.54 -9.45
N GLU A 301 9.58 12.39 -9.50
CA GLU A 301 8.57 12.06 -10.50
C GLU A 301 7.20 11.97 -9.81
N GLN A 302 6.17 12.52 -10.47
CA GLN A 302 4.79 12.47 -9.99
C GLN A 302 3.95 11.55 -10.85
N THR A 303 3.40 10.51 -10.25
CA THR A 303 2.46 9.61 -10.91
C THR A 303 1.02 9.93 -10.55
N LEU A 304 0.07 9.28 -11.20
CA LEU A 304 -1.31 9.21 -10.73
C LEU A 304 -1.37 8.51 -9.38
N VAL A 305 -2.46 8.72 -8.65
CA VAL A 305 -2.71 8.06 -7.36
C VAL A 305 -2.92 6.58 -7.55
N GLY A 306 -2.17 5.78 -6.83
CA GLY A 306 -2.20 4.33 -6.82
C GLY A 306 -0.81 3.73 -6.90
N ASP A 307 -0.54 2.79 -6.02
CA ASP A 307 0.73 2.08 -5.89
C ASP A 307 1.21 1.42 -7.19
N LYS A 308 0.27 0.99 -8.04
CA LYS A 308 0.55 0.45 -9.37
C LYS A 308 1.34 1.44 -10.23
N TYR A 309 0.90 2.70 -10.29
CA TYR A 309 1.56 3.72 -11.12
C TYR A 309 2.95 4.08 -10.61
N VAL A 310 3.11 4.08 -9.28
CA VAL A 310 4.42 4.28 -8.65
C VAL A 310 5.36 3.12 -9.01
N ALA A 311 4.91 1.88 -8.85
CA ALA A 311 5.69 0.69 -9.14
C ALA A 311 6.10 0.60 -10.63
N GLU A 312 5.17 0.86 -11.55
CA GLU A 312 5.42 0.87 -12.99
C GLU A 312 6.47 1.93 -13.35
N ASN A 313 6.32 3.17 -12.88
CA ASN A 313 7.28 4.25 -13.15
C ASN A 313 8.67 3.93 -12.58
N MET A 314 8.74 3.39 -11.33
CA MET A 314 10.01 2.97 -10.73
C MET A 314 10.72 1.89 -11.53
N MET A 315 9.97 0.90 -12.01
CA MET A 315 10.52 -0.22 -12.80
C MET A 315 11.04 0.26 -14.16
N GLU A 316 10.25 1.02 -14.91
CA GLU A 316 10.59 1.52 -16.23
C GLU A 316 11.86 2.40 -16.20
N ASN A 317 12.01 3.17 -15.12
CA ASN A 317 13.11 4.12 -14.98
C ASN A 317 14.23 3.63 -14.07
N ASN A 318 14.11 2.45 -13.45
CA ASN A 318 15.08 1.91 -12.49
C ASN A 318 15.33 2.86 -11.30
N TYR A 319 14.26 3.43 -10.73
CA TYR A 319 14.35 4.26 -9.53
C TYR A 319 14.45 3.43 -8.25
N SER A 320 15.12 3.98 -7.22
CA SER A 320 15.46 3.25 -5.99
C SER A 320 14.36 3.27 -4.95
N ILE A 321 13.59 4.37 -4.88
CA ILE A 321 12.54 4.60 -3.88
C ILE A 321 11.37 5.33 -4.49
N GLY A 322 10.17 4.94 -4.10
CA GLY A 322 8.94 5.65 -4.40
C GLY A 322 7.82 5.21 -3.48
N GLY A 323 6.73 5.96 -3.49
CA GLY A 323 5.60 5.62 -2.63
C GLY A 323 4.50 6.67 -2.60
N GLU A 324 3.65 6.52 -1.60
CA GLU A 324 2.49 7.36 -1.34
C GLU A 324 2.48 7.89 0.10
N GLN A 325 1.83 9.02 0.32
CA GLN A 325 1.64 9.60 1.66
C GLN A 325 1.00 8.58 2.64
N SER A 326 0.20 7.66 2.14
CA SER A 326 -0.43 6.58 2.94
C SER A 326 0.57 5.60 3.59
N GLY A 327 1.86 5.71 3.27
CA GLY A 327 2.92 4.86 3.82
C GLY A 327 3.22 3.60 3.00
N HIS A 328 2.64 3.46 1.81
CA HIS A 328 3.03 2.41 0.86
C HIS A 328 4.34 2.81 0.18
N ILE A 329 5.47 2.32 0.67
CA ILE A 329 6.82 2.69 0.23
C ILE A 329 7.51 1.48 -0.39
N ILE A 330 8.03 1.68 -1.60
CA ILE A 330 8.76 0.68 -2.37
C ILE A 330 10.26 1.02 -2.35
N PHE A 331 11.08 0.06 -1.94
CA PHE A 331 12.53 0.10 -2.10
C PHE A 331 12.92 -0.94 -3.15
N SER A 332 13.05 -0.55 -4.42
CA SER A 332 13.17 -1.45 -5.57
C SER A 332 14.33 -2.45 -5.47
N ARG A 333 15.41 -2.09 -4.76
CA ARG A 333 16.52 -3.01 -4.49
C ARG A 333 16.12 -4.22 -3.66
N TYR A 334 15.10 -4.10 -2.81
CA TYR A 334 14.74 -5.08 -1.80
C TYR A 334 13.37 -5.70 -2.03
N SER A 335 12.41 -4.92 -2.49
CA SER A 335 11.02 -5.36 -2.69
C SER A 335 10.45 -4.88 -4.02
N ALA A 336 9.57 -5.68 -4.63
CA ALA A 336 8.85 -5.32 -5.86
C ALA A 336 7.53 -4.59 -5.57
N THR A 337 7.13 -4.50 -4.30
CA THR A 337 5.92 -3.83 -3.82
C THR A 337 6.20 -3.07 -2.53
N GLY A 338 5.26 -2.28 -2.03
CA GLY A 338 5.35 -1.68 -0.71
C GLY A 338 5.57 -2.72 0.37
N ASP A 339 6.42 -2.38 1.34
CA ASP A 339 6.78 -3.26 2.44
C ASP A 339 6.93 -2.45 3.72
N GLY A 340 5.91 -2.53 4.58
CA GLY A 340 5.86 -1.71 5.80
C GLY A 340 6.97 -2.07 6.79
N ILE A 341 7.30 -3.36 6.94
CA ILE A 341 8.36 -3.79 7.86
C ILE A 341 9.72 -3.36 7.33
N LEU A 342 10.00 -3.56 6.05
CA LEU A 342 11.20 -3.05 5.39
C LEU A 342 11.33 -1.54 5.53
N THR A 343 10.25 -0.80 5.34
CA THR A 343 10.20 0.65 5.49
C THR A 343 10.62 1.08 6.90
N ALA A 344 10.09 0.41 7.92
CA ALA A 344 10.48 0.65 9.31
C ALA A 344 11.96 0.35 9.54
N LEU A 345 12.50 -0.75 8.98
CA LEU A 345 13.91 -1.08 9.06
C LEU A 345 14.82 -0.03 8.40
N MET A 346 14.42 0.49 7.23
CA MET A 346 15.17 1.53 6.52
C MET A 346 15.21 2.85 7.28
N LEU A 347 14.11 3.23 7.93
CA LEU A 347 14.08 4.39 8.84
C LEU A 347 14.99 4.20 10.06
N MET A 348 14.95 3.01 10.67
CA MET A 348 15.83 2.66 11.79
C MET A 348 17.30 2.70 11.39
N GLU A 349 17.64 2.16 10.21
CA GLU A 349 19.00 2.20 9.68
C GLU A 349 19.48 3.64 9.48
N ALA A 350 18.62 4.51 8.89
CA ALA A 350 18.94 5.92 8.73
C ALA A 350 19.20 6.61 10.08
N CYS A 351 18.39 6.36 11.10
CA CYS A 351 18.57 6.90 12.45
C CYS A 351 19.92 6.46 13.07
N VAL A 352 20.24 5.16 12.97
CA VAL A 352 21.46 4.60 13.56
C VAL A 352 22.72 5.10 12.85
N GLU A 353 22.74 5.06 11.51
CA GLU A 353 23.88 5.52 10.72
C GLU A 353 24.14 7.02 10.88
N LYS A 354 23.09 7.81 10.96
CA LYS A 354 23.17 9.27 11.18
C LYS A 354 23.39 9.65 12.63
N LYS A 355 23.25 8.72 13.57
CA LYS A 355 23.25 8.99 15.03
C LYS A 355 22.28 10.12 15.40
N ALA A 356 21.11 10.13 14.80
CA ALA A 356 20.08 11.14 14.94
C ALA A 356 18.71 10.49 15.23
N THR A 357 17.85 11.23 15.93
CA THR A 357 16.47 10.77 16.14
C THR A 357 15.65 10.92 14.86
N LEU A 358 14.56 10.17 14.73
CA LEU A 358 13.64 10.32 13.59
C LEU A 358 13.07 11.75 13.51
N CYS A 359 12.82 12.38 14.67
CA CYS A 359 12.42 13.79 14.76
C CYS A 359 13.46 14.71 14.09
N ASP A 360 14.75 14.50 14.35
CA ASP A 360 15.82 15.32 13.76
C ASP A 360 15.94 15.12 12.25
N LEU A 361 15.77 13.89 11.76
CA LEU A 361 15.85 13.58 10.34
C LEU A 361 14.68 14.16 9.54
N ALA A 362 13.49 14.20 10.14
CA ALA A 362 12.27 14.63 9.46
C ALA A 362 11.94 16.13 9.62
N LYS A 363 12.58 16.84 10.56
CA LYS A 363 12.22 18.23 10.94
C LYS A 363 12.31 19.25 9.81
N GLU A 364 13.18 19.00 8.83
CA GLU A 364 13.39 19.91 7.71
C GLU A 364 12.30 19.85 6.65
N MET A 365 11.53 18.76 6.63
CA MET A 365 10.34 18.67 5.78
C MET A 365 9.15 19.32 6.48
N VAL A 366 8.85 20.55 6.08
CA VAL A 366 7.68 21.28 6.56
C VAL A 366 6.45 20.84 5.81
N VAL A 367 5.43 20.35 6.53
CA VAL A 367 4.15 19.96 5.93
C VAL A 367 3.31 21.22 5.69
N TYR A 368 2.85 21.41 4.48
CA TYR A 368 1.90 22.48 4.13
C TYR A 368 0.50 22.10 4.58
N PRO A 369 -0.22 23.03 5.24
CA PRO A 369 -1.65 22.87 5.48
C PRO A 369 -2.39 22.49 4.22
N GLN A 370 -3.32 21.54 4.34
CA GLN A 370 -4.08 20.97 3.22
C GLN A 370 -5.56 20.91 3.55
N LEU A 371 -6.40 21.39 2.65
CA LEU A 371 -7.83 21.19 2.73
C LEU A 371 -8.34 20.44 1.50
N LEU A 372 -8.95 19.29 1.73
CA LEU A 372 -9.65 18.51 0.71
C LEU A 372 -11.16 18.61 0.93
N ARG A 373 -11.90 19.10 -0.06
CA ARG A 373 -13.35 19.12 -0.04
C ARG A 373 -13.94 18.24 -1.14
N ASN A 374 -14.77 17.30 -0.73
CA ASN A 374 -15.56 16.47 -1.64
C ASN A 374 -16.84 17.23 -2.01
N VAL A 375 -17.08 17.40 -3.31
CA VAL A 375 -18.25 18.10 -3.86
C VAL A 375 -19.05 17.11 -4.69
N ARG A 376 -20.30 16.87 -4.32
CA ARG A 376 -21.18 15.95 -5.04
C ARG A 376 -21.70 16.59 -6.31
N VAL A 377 -21.59 15.88 -7.43
CA VAL A 377 -21.97 16.36 -8.76
C VAL A 377 -22.74 15.27 -9.52
N GLU A 378 -23.57 15.64 -10.49
CA GLU A 378 -24.24 14.67 -11.36
C GLU A 378 -23.28 14.09 -12.40
N ASP A 379 -22.53 14.96 -13.08
CA ASP A 379 -21.55 14.59 -14.10
C ASP A 379 -20.17 15.13 -13.72
N LYS A 380 -19.26 14.23 -13.40
CA LYS A 380 -17.89 14.56 -12.99
C LYS A 380 -17.09 15.21 -14.10
N ILE A 381 -17.28 14.73 -15.34
CA ILE A 381 -16.54 15.24 -16.50
C ILE A 381 -17.02 16.65 -16.81
N ALA A 382 -18.32 16.84 -16.94
CA ALA A 382 -18.91 18.16 -17.19
C ALA A 382 -18.55 19.18 -16.10
N ALA A 383 -18.56 18.77 -14.82
CA ALA A 383 -18.18 19.65 -13.72
C ALA A 383 -16.69 20.03 -13.74
N ARG A 384 -15.79 19.08 -14.04
CA ARG A 384 -14.36 19.34 -14.15
C ARG A 384 -14.02 20.22 -15.38
N GLU A 385 -14.68 19.98 -16.51
CA GLU A 385 -14.40 20.66 -17.77
C GLU A 385 -15.18 21.97 -17.96
N ASN A 386 -16.04 22.34 -16.98
CA ASN A 386 -16.78 23.59 -17.03
C ASN A 386 -15.80 24.78 -17.14
N PRO A 387 -15.96 25.68 -18.14
CA PRO A 387 -15.03 26.78 -18.39
C PRO A 387 -14.87 27.74 -17.20
N GLN A 388 -15.94 28.00 -16.42
CA GLN A 388 -15.86 28.88 -15.26
C GLN A 388 -15.11 28.21 -14.10
N VAL A 389 -15.29 26.90 -13.92
CA VAL A 389 -14.52 26.12 -12.93
C VAL A 389 -13.05 26.10 -13.31
N GLN A 390 -12.70 25.82 -14.57
CA GLN A 390 -11.30 25.85 -15.04
C GLN A 390 -10.68 27.26 -14.87
N LYS A 391 -11.44 28.30 -15.14
CA LYS A 391 -10.97 29.68 -14.98
C LYS A 391 -10.66 29.99 -13.50
N VAL A 392 -11.57 29.69 -12.58
CA VAL A 392 -11.34 29.95 -11.15
C VAL A 392 -10.22 29.09 -10.58
N VAL A 393 -10.04 27.84 -11.06
CA VAL A 393 -8.91 26.99 -10.68
C VAL A 393 -7.59 27.61 -11.11
N GLN A 394 -7.51 28.16 -12.35
CA GLN A 394 -6.33 28.86 -12.81
C GLN A 394 -6.06 30.15 -12.02
N GLU A 395 -7.10 30.96 -11.75
CA GLU A 395 -6.95 32.15 -10.90
C GLU A 395 -6.43 31.80 -9.51
N VAL A 396 -6.94 30.75 -8.88
CA VAL A 396 -6.47 30.29 -7.56
C VAL A 396 -5.03 29.79 -7.65
N SER A 397 -4.67 29.07 -8.71
CA SER A 397 -3.29 28.62 -8.96
C SER A 397 -2.33 29.82 -9.07
N ASP A 398 -2.72 30.84 -9.81
CA ASP A 398 -1.92 32.07 -10.00
C ASP A 398 -1.78 32.85 -8.68
N GLU A 399 -2.86 32.94 -7.89
CA GLU A 399 -2.85 33.61 -6.58
C GLU A 399 -1.97 32.88 -5.54
N LEU A 400 -1.94 31.56 -5.58
CA LEU A 400 -1.09 30.75 -4.70
C LEU A 400 0.40 30.81 -5.09
N GLY A 401 0.68 30.97 -6.39
CA GLY A 401 2.04 31.04 -6.91
C GLY A 401 2.89 29.84 -6.48
N GLY A 402 4.16 30.09 -6.12
CA GLY A 402 5.05 29.03 -5.65
C GLY A 402 4.82 28.58 -4.19
N ASP A 403 3.93 29.23 -3.42
CA ASP A 403 3.71 28.96 -2.00
C ASP A 403 2.43 28.17 -1.72
N GLY A 404 1.82 27.63 -2.75
CA GLY A 404 0.65 26.75 -2.64
C GLY A 404 0.34 26.06 -3.95
N ARG A 405 -0.67 25.18 -3.93
CA ARG A 405 -1.21 24.55 -5.13
C ARG A 405 -2.67 24.20 -4.97
N ILE A 406 -3.35 24.07 -6.09
CA ILE A 406 -4.70 23.55 -6.17
C ILE A 406 -4.75 22.32 -7.06
N LEU A 407 -5.52 21.31 -6.65
CA LEU A 407 -5.80 20.11 -7.44
C LEU A 407 -7.31 19.84 -7.44
N VAL A 408 -7.89 19.79 -8.64
CA VAL A 408 -9.30 19.42 -8.84
C VAL A 408 -9.38 18.15 -9.65
N ARG A 409 -9.94 17.09 -9.05
CA ARG A 409 -10.00 15.78 -9.70
C ARG A 409 -11.29 15.02 -9.41
N GLU A 410 -11.61 14.09 -10.26
CA GLU A 410 -12.72 13.17 -10.08
C GLU A 410 -12.42 12.12 -9.01
N SER A 411 -13.45 11.70 -8.27
CA SER A 411 -13.40 10.45 -7.49
C SER A 411 -13.52 9.25 -8.44
N GLY A 412 -12.68 8.22 -8.24
CA GLY A 412 -12.73 7.01 -9.04
C GLY A 412 -14.03 6.22 -8.86
N THR A 413 -14.59 6.23 -7.66
CA THR A 413 -15.70 5.34 -7.26
C THR A 413 -17.01 6.05 -6.96
N GLU A 414 -16.98 7.34 -6.66
CA GLU A 414 -18.15 8.12 -6.21
C GLU A 414 -18.46 9.26 -7.17
N PRO A 415 -19.71 9.76 -7.22
CA PRO A 415 -20.09 10.91 -8.03
C PRO A 415 -19.64 12.22 -7.38
N LEU A 416 -18.33 12.37 -7.20
CA LEU A 416 -17.71 13.51 -6.51
C LEU A 416 -16.58 14.12 -7.33
N ILE A 417 -16.48 15.44 -7.25
CA ILE A 417 -15.25 16.20 -7.55
C ILE A 417 -14.54 16.48 -6.23
N ARG A 418 -13.23 16.22 -6.21
CA ARG A 418 -12.36 16.50 -5.08
C ARG A 418 -11.58 17.77 -5.35
N VAL A 419 -11.84 18.81 -4.56
CA VAL A 419 -11.12 20.08 -4.60
C VAL A 419 -10.14 20.10 -3.44
N MET A 420 -8.85 20.09 -3.73
CA MET A 420 -7.78 20.14 -2.74
C MET A 420 -6.93 21.38 -2.93
N VAL A 421 -6.67 22.10 -1.85
CA VAL A 421 -5.71 23.21 -1.80
C VAL A 421 -4.68 22.95 -0.71
N GLU A 422 -3.43 23.20 -1.03
CA GLU A 422 -2.32 23.31 -0.09
C GLU A 422 -1.77 24.72 -0.13
N ALA A 423 -1.53 25.30 1.05
CA ALA A 423 -1.03 26.68 1.17
C ALA A 423 -0.26 26.89 2.47
N GLY A 424 0.29 28.08 2.66
CA GLY A 424 1.08 28.42 3.86
C GLY A 424 0.27 28.42 5.16
N THR A 425 -1.05 28.59 5.13
CA THR A 425 -1.93 28.53 6.30
C THR A 425 -3.27 27.85 5.99
N ASP A 426 -3.93 27.35 7.04
CA ASP A 426 -5.29 26.76 6.93
C ASP A 426 -6.31 27.75 6.42
N GLU A 427 -6.24 29.02 6.82
CA GLU A 427 -7.16 30.07 6.41
C GLU A 427 -7.12 30.27 4.89
N ILE A 428 -5.90 30.29 4.29
CA ILE A 428 -5.75 30.38 2.84
C ILE A 428 -6.35 29.17 2.16
N CYS A 429 -6.11 27.97 2.68
CA CYS A 429 -6.69 26.74 2.13
C CYS A 429 -8.24 26.83 2.12
N HIS A 430 -8.85 27.24 3.23
CA HIS A 430 -10.31 27.42 3.34
C HIS A 430 -10.85 28.45 2.38
N GLU A 431 -10.22 29.62 2.26
CA GLU A 431 -10.59 30.70 1.35
C GLU A 431 -10.60 30.22 -0.11
N LYS A 432 -9.49 29.56 -0.53
CA LYS A 432 -9.31 29.16 -1.93
C LYS A 432 -10.23 28.00 -2.33
N VAL A 433 -10.42 27.02 -1.44
CA VAL A 433 -11.40 25.95 -1.68
C VAL A 433 -12.83 26.53 -1.78
N ALA A 434 -13.20 27.44 -0.86
CA ALA A 434 -14.51 28.07 -0.89
C ALA A 434 -14.74 28.90 -2.17
N LYS A 435 -13.70 29.55 -2.72
CA LYS A 435 -13.77 30.30 -3.98
C LYS A 435 -14.18 29.38 -5.14
N VAL A 436 -13.56 28.21 -5.26
CA VAL A 436 -13.85 27.23 -6.31
C VAL A 436 -15.26 26.64 -6.14
N VAL A 437 -15.60 26.21 -4.91
CA VAL A 437 -16.91 25.60 -4.62
C VAL A 437 -18.06 26.59 -4.92
N LYS A 438 -17.93 27.87 -4.59
CA LYS A 438 -18.93 28.90 -4.93
C LYS A 438 -19.17 29.02 -6.44
N VAL A 439 -18.14 28.90 -7.26
CA VAL A 439 -18.29 28.90 -8.72
C VAL A 439 -19.04 27.64 -9.17
N MET A 440 -18.69 26.46 -8.61
CA MET A 440 -19.42 25.23 -8.93
C MET A 440 -20.90 25.30 -8.52
N GLU A 441 -21.23 25.96 -7.41
CA GLU A 441 -22.62 26.24 -6.98
C GLU A 441 -23.33 27.17 -7.95
N ALA A 442 -22.69 28.27 -8.35
CA ALA A 442 -23.24 29.25 -9.27
C ALA A 442 -23.55 28.71 -10.66
N GLU A 443 -22.73 27.76 -11.11
CA GLU A 443 -22.90 27.04 -12.38
C GLU A 443 -23.89 25.85 -12.27
N GLY A 444 -24.51 25.64 -11.09
CA GLY A 444 -25.52 24.60 -10.89
C GLY A 444 -24.96 23.17 -10.97
N LEU A 445 -23.66 22.98 -10.72
CA LEU A 445 -22.99 21.69 -10.86
C LEU A 445 -23.09 20.80 -9.61
N ILE A 446 -23.48 21.40 -8.47
CA ILE A 446 -23.52 20.68 -7.18
C ILE A 446 -24.91 20.08 -6.97
N VAL A 447 -24.92 18.80 -6.59
CA VAL A 447 -26.13 18.10 -6.15
C VAL A 447 -26.18 18.14 -4.63
N GLY A 448 -27.32 18.61 -4.09
CA GLY A 448 -27.53 18.79 -2.66
C GLY A 448 -27.62 17.49 -1.86
#